data_edf9b90c4e352d4d6006ec634c925caf
#
_entry.id   edf9b90c4e352d4d6006ec634c925caf
#
_cell.length_a   1.000
_cell.length_b   1.000
_cell.length_c   1.000
_cell.angle_alpha   90.00
_cell.angle_beta   90.00
_cell.angle_gamma   90.00
#
_symmetry.space_group_name_H-M   'P 1'
#
loop_
_entity.id
_entity.type
_entity.pdbx_description
1 polymer ?
#
loop_
_entity_poly.entity_id
_entity_poly.type
_entity_poly.pdbx_seq_one_letter_code
_entity_poly.pdbx_strand_id
1 'polypeptide(L)'
;LLIFVFRAMPNTGAGSTWWMIDELHFDEQFISVLSLIGSALTLAGMFLFRRFMAERSITYIIAFLTVVGTVLSLPNIAMFYGLHQWTAAHTHGLIDARFIALVNTALESPLGQVSMIPMLAWIAHSAPARLKATFFAVMASFTNLALSASQLLTKYINQIFVVTREVRDPATNALTVPADYSQLGELFIAVTAIGLLAPLIAIALVRLARLQSQ
;
A
#
# COMPACT_ATOMS: atom_id res chain seq x y z
N LEU A 1 5.21 2.20 -18.61
CA LEU A 1 5.68 3.17 -17.63
C LEU A 1 4.70 3.34 -16.45
N LEU A 2 3.44 3.76 -16.68
CA LEU A 2 2.48 4.05 -15.59
C LEU A 2 2.28 2.89 -14.62
N ILE A 3 2.03 1.69 -15.15
CA ILE A 3 1.85 0.47 -14.36
C ILE A 3 3.10 0.16 -13.53
N PHE A 4 4.28 0.28 -14.15
CA PHE A 4 5.55 0.05 -13.47
C PHE A 4 5.72 1.02 -12.30
N VAL A 5 5.58 2.33 -12.54
CA VAL A 5 5.72 3.34 -11.48
C VAL A 5 4.72 3.08 -10.36
N PHE A 6 3.43 2.86 -10.68
CA PHE A 6 2.40 2.60 -9.68
C PHE A 6 2.70 1.37 -8.80
N ARG A 7 3.23 0.30 -9.39
CA ARG A 7 3.56 -0.94 -8.65
C ARG A 7 4.93 -0.92 -7.96
N ALA A 8 5.83 -0.03 -8.37
CA ALA A 8 7.16 0.10 -7.78
C ALA A 8 7.20 1.01 -6.54
N MET A 9 6.04 1.49 -6.06
CA MET A 9 6.00 2.37 -4.88
C MET A 9 6.50 1.65 -3.64
N PRO A 10 7.34 2.33 -2.82
CA PRO A 10 7.81 1.79 -1.56
C PRO A 10 6.66 1.66 -0.55
N ASN A 11 6.86 0.82 0.44
CA ASN A 11 6.00 0.69 1.62
C ASN A 11 6.81 0.85 2.91
N THR A 12 6.13 0.82 4.04
CA THR A 12 6.74 1.03 5.36
C THR A 12 7.54 -0.18 5.87
N GLY A 13 7.55 -1.30 5.13
CA GLY A 13 8.18 -2.53 5.59
C GLY A 13 7.51 -3.10 6.84
N ALA A 14 8.27 -3.84 7.64
CA ALA A 14 7.78 -4.50 8.84
C ALA A 14 7.55 -3.54 10.03
N GLY A 15 8.14 -2.35 9.99
CA GLY A 15 8.12 -1.39 11.11
C GLY A 15 6.71 -1.00 11.55
N SER A 16 5.78 -0.83 10.61
CA SER A 16 4.38 -0.52 10.93
C SER A 16 3.69 -1.66 11.69
N THR A 17 3.95 -2.90 11.30
CA THR A 17 3.37 -4.08 11.98
C THR A 17 3.97 -4.24 13.38
N TRP A 18 5.27 -4.06 13.54
CA TRP A 18 5.93 -4.10 14.85
C TRP A 18 5.33 -3.05 15.78
N TRP A 19 5.18 -1.82 15.32
CA TRP A 19 4.57 -0.73 16.09
C TRP A 19 3.12 -1.06 16.51
N MET A 20 2.31 -1.64 15.60
CA MET A 20 0.94 -2.05 15.93
C MET A 20 0.90 -3.10 17.03
N ILE A 21 1.85 -4.04 17.05
CA ILE A 21 1.95 -5.09 18.07
C ILE A 21 2.46 -4.50 19.39
N ASP A 22 3.58 -3.77 19.34
CA ASP A 22 4.32 -3.38 20.52
C ASP A 22 3.71 -2.16 21.21
N GLU A 23 3.21 -1.15 20.45
CA GLU A 23 2.68 0.10 20.98
C GLU A 23 1.15 0.14 21.03
N LEU A 24 0.46 -0.38 20.01
CA LEU A 24 -1.01 -0.44 20.01
C LEU A 24 -1.55 -1.71 20.68
N HIS A 25 -0.68 -2.63 21.08
CA HIS A 25 -1.01 -3.90 21.71
C HIS A 25 -2.03 -4.74 20.92
N PHE A 26 -1.85 -4.74 19.59
CA PHE A 26 -2.61 -5.64 18.72
C PHE A 26 -2.05 -7.05 18.89
N ASP A 27 -2.89 -7.96 19.38
CA ASP A 27 -2.52 -9.37 19.45
C ASP A 27 -2.50 -10.02 18.06
N GLU A 28 -1.78 -11.12 17.92
CA GLU A 28 -1.64 -11.85 16.66
C GLU A 28 -2.99 -12.34 16.13
N GLN A 29 -3.93 -12.65 17.01
CA GLN A 29 -5.28 -13.05 16.64
C GLN A 29 -6.01 -11.91 15.95
N PHE A 30 -5.94 -10.69 16.48
CA PHE A 30 -6.57 -9.50 15.89
C PHE A 30 -5.98 -9.20 14.50
N ILE A 31 -4.65 -9.26 14.36
CA ILE A 31 -3.98 -9.06 13.07
C ILE A 31 -4.42 -10.13 12.05
N SER A 32 -4.53 -11.39 12.49
CA SER A 32 -5.01 -12.47 11.63
C SER A 32 -6.46 -12.27 11.19
N VAL A 33 -7.34 -11.80 12.09
CA VAL A 33 -8.73 -11.46 11.78
C VAL A 33 -8.80 -10.30 10.79
N LEU A 34 -8.00 -9.23 10.97
CA LEU A 34 -7.90 -8.12 10.00
C LEU A 34 -7.48 -8.61 8.62
N SER A 35 -6.48 -9.51 8.56
CA SER A 35 -6.01 -10.09 7.29
C SER A 35 -7.09 -10.94 6.62
N LEU A 36 -7.86 -11.71 7.38
CA LEU A 36 -8.98 -12.51 6.86
C LEU A 36 -10.09 -11.62 6.30
N ILE A 37 -10.51 -10.61 7.07
CA ILE A 37 -11.49 -9.62 6.63
C ILE A 37 -10.99 -8.89 5.39
N GLY A 38 -9.75 -8.44 5.39
CA GLY A 38 -9.11 -7.77 4.26
C GLY A 38 -9.13 -8.63 2.99
N SER A 39 -8.77 -9.91 3.10
CA SER A 39 -8.79 -10.85 1.97
C SER A 39 -10.20 -11.08 1.43
N ALA A 40 -11.19 -11.26 2.31
CA ALA A 40 -12.59 -11.42 1.92
C ALA A 40 -13.14 -10.17 1.22
N LEU A 41 -12.84 -8.98 1.76
CA LEU A 41 -13.25 -7.70 1.18
C LEU A 41 -12.54 -7.40 -0.14
N THR A 42 -11.28 -7.80 -0.30
CA THR A 42 -10.55 -7.71 -1.57
C THR A 42 -11.25 -8.54 -2.66
N LEU A 43 -11.68 -9.76 -2.34
CA LEU A 43 -12.49 -10.57 -3.26
C LEU A 43 -13.84 -9.90 -3.57
N ALA A 44 -14.56 -9.44 -2.56
CA ALA A 44 -15.82 -8.72 -2.74
C ALA A 44 -15.63 -7.45 -3.60
N GLY A 45 -14.53 -6.73 -3.42
CA GLY A 45 -14.16 -5.55 -4.18
C GLY A 45 -14.03 -5.80 -5.68
N MET A 46 -13.52 -6.97 -6.09
CA MET A 46 -13.45 -7.34 -7.52
C MET A 46 -14.83 -7.39 -8.17
N PHE A 47 -15.85 -7.86 -7.46
CA PHE A 47 -17.24 -7.88 -7.95
C PHE A 47 -17.88 -6.50 -7.90
N LEU A 48 -17.68 -5.78 -6.80
CA LEU A 48 -18.23 -4.44 -6.58
C LEU A 48 -17.72 -3.43 -7.60
N PHE A 49 -16.42 -3.42 -7.85
CA PHE A 49 -15.77 -2.49 -8.78
C PHE A 49 -15.70 -3.01 -10.22
N ARG A 50 -16.31 -4.16 -10.54
CA ARG A 50 -16.26 -4.77 -11.90
C ARG A 50 -16.64 -3.79 -13.00
N ARG A 51 -17.74 -3.06 -12.83
CA ARG A 51 -18.20 -2.08 -13.82
C ARG A 51 -17.25 -0.89 -13.95
N PHE A 52 -16.79 -0.37 -12.82
CA PHE A 52 -15.79 0.69 -12.78
C PHE A 52 -14.50 0.29 -13.52
N MET A 53 -14.01 -0.93 -13.28
CA MET A 53 -12.82 -1.45 -13.96
C MET A 53 -13.01 -1.62 -15.47
N ALA A 54 -14.22 -1.97 -15.91
CA ALA A 54 -14.52 -2.19 -17.34
C ALA A 54 -14.73 -0.87 -18.12
N GLU A 55 -15.30 0.16 -17.50
CA GLU A 55 -15.70 1.40 -18.16
C GLU A 55 -14.64 2.50 -18.12
N ARG A 56 -13.62 2.38 -17.27
CA ARG A 56 -12.61 3.44 -17.06
C ARG A 56 -11.26 3.07 -17.66
N SER A 57 -10.55 4.10 -18.13
CA SER A 57 -9.17 3.92 -18.62
C SER A 57 -8.22 3.56 -17.48
N ILE A 58 -7.16 2.81 -17.78
CA ILE A 58 -6.12 2.42 -16.81
C ILE A 58 -5.49 3.66 -16.14
N THR A 59 -5.31 4.75 -16.88
CA THR A 59 -4.76 6.00 -16.36
C THR A 59 -5.69 6.62 -15.31
N TYR A 60 -7.01 6.60 -15.57
CA TYR A 60 -8.00 7.08 -14.60
C TYR A 60 -8.04 6.21 -13.35
N ILE A 61 -7.99 4.90 -13.51
CA ILE A 61 -7.99 3.95 -12.39
C ILE A 61 -6.75 4.16 -11.52
N ILE A 62 -5.56 4.30 -12.12
CA ILE A 62 -4.32 4.57 -11.38
C ILE A 62 -4.43 5.91 -10.64
N ALA A 63 -4.90 6.98 -11.29
CA ALA A 63 -5.07 8.28 -10.64
C ALA A 63 -6.06 8.20 -9.46
N PHE A 64 -7.20 7.54 -9.66
CA PHE A 64 -8.20 7.32 -8.63
C PHE A 64 -7.63 6.56 -7.43
N LEU A 65 -6.97 5.42 -7.67
CA LEU A 65 -6.38 4.61 -6.61
C LEU A 65 -5.24 5.34 -5.88
N THR A 66 -4.46 6.14 -6.60
CA THR A 66 -3.41 6.97 -6.00
C THR A 66 -3.99 7.98 -5.02
N VAL A 67 -5.01 8.72 -5.42
CA VAL A 67 -5.63 9.75 -4.56
C VAL A 67 -6.39 9.10 -3.40
N VAL A 68 -7.24 8.11 -3.69
CA VAL A 68 -8.03 7.43 -2.65
C VAL A 68 -7.11 6.67 -1.69
N GLY A 69 -6.10 5.97 -2.18
CA GLY A 69 -5.11 5.28 -1.34
C GLY A 69 -4.36 6.24 -0.42
N THR A 70 -4.00 7.43 -0.93
CA THR A 70 -3.41 8.49 -0.09
C THR A 70 -4.35 8.93 1.02
N VAL A 71 -5.63 9.17 0.71
CA VAL A 71 -6.63 9.56 1.73
C VAL A 71 -6.81 8.44 2.76
N LEU A 72 -6.87 7.19 2.33
CA LEU A 72 -7.03 6.03 3.21
C LEU A 72 -5.77 5.72 4.04
N SER A 73 -4.60 6.21 3.66
CA SER A 73 -3.38 6.09 4.49
C SER A 73 -3.33 7.11 5.64
N LEU A 74 -4.10 8.22 5.56
CA LEU A 74 -4.09 9.27 6.59
C LEU A 74 -4.49 8.78 7.99
N PRO A 75 -5.49 7.89 8.18
CA PRO A 75 -5.81 7.36 9.50
C PRO A 75 -4.64 6.64 10.17
N ASN A 76 -3.81 5.91 9.41
CA ASN A 76 -2.62 5.24 9.96
C ASN A 76 -1.58 6.26 10.42
N ILE A 77 -1.35 7.32 9.63
CA ILE A 77 -0.47 8.42 10.02
C ILE A 77 -1.01 9.11 11.27
N ALA A 78 -2.30 9.44 11.26
CA ALA A 78 -2.94 10.12 12.38
C ALA A 78 -2.96 9.27 13.67
N MET A 79 -3.09 7.93 13.56
CA MET A 79 -2.97 7.02 14.71
C MET A 79 -1.58 7.09 15.34
N PHE A 80 -0.52 7.19 14.55
CA PHE A 80 0.84 7.34 15.06
C PHE A 80 0.98 8.63 15.88
N TYR A 81 0.33 9.72 15.45
CA TYR A 81 0.32 11.00 16.17
C TYR A 81 -0.79 11.12 17.24
N GLY A 82 -1.39 10.00 17.66
CA GLY A 82 -2.30 9.95 18.81
C GLY A 82 -3.79 10.12 18.48
N LEU A 83 -4.22 10.07 17.21
CA LEU A 83 -5.64 10.16 16.85
C LEU A 83 -6.49 9.15 17.64
N HIS A 84 -6.04 7.91 17.78
CA HIS A 84 -6.76 6.85 18.47
C HIS A 84 -6.97 7.15 19.95
N GLN A 85 -6.03 7.85 20.61
CA GLN A 85 -6.16 8.28 22.00
C GLN A 85 -7.18 9.41 22.13
N TRP A 86 -7.12 10.38 21.19
CA TRP A 86 -8.06 11.49 21.16
C TRP A 86 -9.49 11.02 20.90
N THR A 87 -9.69 10.16 19.90
CA THR A 87 -11.03 9.60 19.57
C THR A 87 -11.57 8.75 20.71
N ALA A 88 -10.77 7.88 21.31
CA ALA A 88 -11.18 7.07 22.45
C ALA A 88 -11.63 7.94 23.65
N ALA A 89 -10.90 9.02 23.96
CA ALA A 89 -11.26 9.94 25.04
C ALA A 89 -12.61 10.64 24.79
N HIS A 90 -12.92 11.00 23.54
CA HIS A 90 -14.15 11.70 23.18
C HIS A 90 -15.36 10.79 22.92
N THR A 91 -15.13 9.49 22.75
CA THR A 91 -16.18 8.49 22.43
C THR A 91 -16.37 7.45 23.53
N HIS A 92 -15.89 7.72 24.75
CA HIS A 92 -15.93 6.76 25.86
C HIS A 92 -15.31 5.41 25.53
N GLY A 93 -14.23 5.41 24.73
CA GLY A 93 -13.50 4.20 24.32
C GLY A 93 -14.07 3.45 23.12
N LEU A 94 -15.15 3.94 22.49
CA LEU A 94 -15.77 3.26 21.34
C LEU A 94 -14.89 3.31 20.06
N ILE A 95 -14.24 4.45 19.81
CA ILE A 95 -13.37 4.62 18.65
C ILE A 95 -11.91 4.59 19.12
N ASP A 96 -11.43 3.41 19.38
CA ASP A 96 -10.05 3.11 19.74
C ASP A 96 -9.19 2.75 18.52
N ALA A 97 -7.93 2.38 18.74
CA ALA A 97 -7.01 1.97 17.67
C ALA A 97 -7.52 0.75 16.89
N ARG A 98 -8.17 -0.22 17.55
CA ARG A 98 -8.71 -1.42 16.91
C ARG A 98 -9.87 -1.09 15.99
N PHE A 99 -10.76 -0.20 16.43
CA PHE A 99 -11.88 0.27 15.61
C PHE A 99 -11.38 1.01 14.35
N ILE A 100 -10.40 1.92 14.51
CA ILE A 100 -9.82 2.66 13.39
C ILE A 100 -9.16 1.68 12.39
N ALA A 101 -8.38 0.72 12.87
CA ALA A 101 -7.76 -0.30 12.03
C ALA A 101 -8.78 -1.14 11.26
N LEU A 102 -9.88 -1.55 11.91
CA LEU A 102 -10.97 -2.31 11.30
C LEU A 102 -11.65 -1.50 10.18
N VAL A 103 -12.01 -0.24 10.46
CA VAL A 103 -12.65 0.65 9.47
C VAL A 103 -11.70 0.92 8.30
N ASN A 104 -10.43 1.19 8.58
CA ASN A 104 -9.44 1.40 7.53
C ASN A 104 -9.28 0.16 6.63
N THR A 105 -9.17 -1.03 7.22
CA THR A 105 -9.15 -2.29 6.49
C THR A 105 -10.40 -2.48 5.64
N ALA A 106 -11.58 -2.15 6.18
CA ALA A 106 -12.85 -2.27 5.46
C ALA A 106 -12.94 -1.34 4.25
N LEU A 107 -12.36 -0.15 4.32
CA LEU A 107 -12.39 0.84 3.24
C LEU A 107 -11.29 0.58 2.19
N GLU A 108 -10.11 0.16 2.61
CA GLU A 108 -8.94 -0.01 1.74
C GLU A 108 -8.96 -1.35 0.99
N SER A 109 -9.32 -2.43 1.67
CA SER A 109 -9.20 -3.79 1.11
C SER A 109 -10.00 -4.02 -0.17
N PRO A 110 -11.24 -3.50 -0.36
CA PRO A 110 -11.98 -3.66 -1.60
C PRO A 110 -11.25 -3.09 -2.83
N LEU A 111 -10.34 -2.14 -2.62
CA LEU A 111 -9.57 -1.49 -3.68
C LEU A 111 -8.30 -2.27 -4.08
N GLY A 112 -7.88 -3.24 -3.27
CA GLY A 112 -6.60 -3.92 -3.39
C GLY A 112 -6.32 -4.55 -4.76
N GLN A 113 -7.34 -5.03 -5.47
CA GLN A 113 -7.20 -5.67 -6.79
C GLN A 113 -7.77 -4.83 -7.94
N VAL A 114 -8.30 -3.64 -7.67
CA VAL A 114 -8.97 -2.81 -8.70
C VAL A 114 -8.03 -2.39 -9.84
N SER A 115 -6.73 -2.28 -9.60
CA SER A 115 -5.75 -1.97 -10.66
C SER A 115 -5.32 -3.21 -11.45
N MET A 116 -5.32 -4.38 -10.84
CA MET A 116 -4.71 -5.59 -11.42
C MET A 116 -5.53 -6.13 -12.58
N ILE A 117 -6.85 -6.20 -12.45
CA ILE A 117 -7.73 -6.76 -13.49
C ILE A 117 -7.72 -5.93 -14.77
N PRO A 118 -7.90 -4.59 -14.74
CA PRO A 118 -7.80 -3.75 -15.93
C PRO A 118 -6.41 -3.81 -16.58
N MET A 119 -5.37 -3.93 -15.78
CA MET A 119 -4.01 -4.10 -16.28
C MET A 119 -3.85 -5.38 -17.09
N LEU A 120 -4.32 -6.52 -16.57
CA LEU A 120 -4.28 -7.80 -17.26
C LEU A 120 -5.15 -7.78 -18.53
N ALA A 121 -6.33 -7.17 -18.48
CA ALA A 121 -7.19 -6.99 -19.63
C ALA A 121 -6.54 -6.12 -20.71
N TRP A 122 -5.90 -5.02 -20.34
CA TRP A 122 -5.17 -4.16 -21.26
C TRP A 122 -4.01 -4.90 -21.94
N ILE A 123 -3.25 -5.70 -21.19
CA ILE A 123 -2.18 -6.56 -21.73
C ILE A 123 -2.77 -7.53 -22.75
N ALA A 124 -3.86 -8.22 -22.42
CA ALA A 124 -4.50 -9.20 -23.29
C ALA A 124 -5.03 -8.58 -24.59
N HIS A 125 -5.57 -7.36 -24.54
CA HIS A 125 -6.07 -6.63 -25.71
C HIS A 125 -4.96 -6.03 -26.58
N SER A 126 -3.85 -5.61 -25.96
CA SER A 126 -2.73 -4.99 -26.68
C SER A 126 -1.82 -6.00 -27.39
N ALA A 127 -1.93 -7.28 -27.06
CA ALA A 127 -1.07 -8.32 -27.61
C ALA A 127 -1.53 -8.77 -29.00
N PRO A 128 -0.62 -8.86 -30.00
CA PRO A 128 -0.90 -9.48 -31.28
C PRO A 128 -1.38 -10.94 -31.11
N ALA A 129 -2.36 -11.36 -31.91
CA ALA A 129 -3.02 -12.68 -31.77
C ALA A 129 -2.04 -13.86 -31.71
N ARG A 130 -0.96 -13.80 -32.51
CA ARG A 130 0.07 -14.85 -32.59
C ARG A 130 1.11 -14.81 -31.45
N LEU A 131 1.20 -13.72 -30.70
CA LEU A 131 2.23 -13.47 -29.69
C LEU A 131 1.63 -13.24 -28.29
N LYS A 132 0.37 -13.57 -28.07
CA LYS A 132 -0.33 -13.29 -26.79
C LYS A 132 0.41 -13.88 -25.60
N ALA A 133 0.86 -15.13 -25.68
CA ALA A 133 1.57 -15.79 -24.59
C ALA A 133 2.92 -15.12 -24.30
N THR A 134 3.70 -14.82 -25.32
CA THR A 134 4.99 -14.13 -25.18
C THR A 134 4.81 -12.72 -24.62
N PHE A 135 3.84 -11.98 -25.13
CA PHE A 135 3.54 -10.62 -24.66
C PHE A 135 3.10 -10.64 -23.19
N PHE A 136 2.25 -11.60 -22.83
CA PHE A 136 1.82 -11.78 -21.43
C PHE A 136 3.00 -12.13 -20.52
N ALA A 137 3.90 -13.03 -20.93
CA ALA A 137 5.09 -13.40 -20.18
C ALA A 137 6.04 -12.19 -19.97
N VAL A 138 6.28 -11.40 -21.01
CA VAL A 138 7.09 -10.18 -20.93
C VAL A 138 6.46 -9.18 -19.94
N MET A 139 5.15 -8.96 -20.02
CA MET A 139 4.46 -8.02 -19.14
C MET A 139 4.41 -8.51 -17.68
N ALA A 140 4.26 -9.85 -17.49
CA ALA A 140 4.38 -10.44 -16.15
C ALA A 140 5.78 -10.22 -15.56
N SER A 141 6.83 -10.37 -16.38
CA SER A 141 8.22 -10.08 -15.96
C SER A 141 8.41 -8.62 -15.58
N PHE A 142 7.85 -7.68 -16.34
CA PHE A 142 7.85 -6.26 -15.99
C PHE A 142 7.13 -5.96 -14.66
N THR A 143 6.02 -6.67 -14.41
CA THR A 143 5.28 -6.55 -13.15
C THR A 143 6.12 -7.05 -11.96
N ASN A 144 6.79 -8.19 -12.13
CA ASN A 144 7.68 -8.72 -11.11
C ASN A 144 8.90 -7.83 -10.88
N LEU A 145 9.44 -7.23 -11.95
CA LEU A 145 10.52 -6.23 -11.83
C LEU A 145 10.06 -5.00 -11.04
N ALA A 146 8.83 -4.53 -11.25
CA ALA A 146 8.26 -3.44 -10.48
C ALA A 146 8.12 -3.79 -8.98
N LEU A 147 7.71 -5.01 -8.65
CA LEU A 147 7.67 -5.49 -7.26
C LEU A 147 9.07 -5.56 -6.65
N SER A 148 10.07 -6.03 -7.39
CA SER A 148 11.46 -6.04 -6.94
C SER A 148 11.98 -4.61 -6.69
N ALA A 149 11.62 -3.67 -7.58
CA ALA A 149 11.93 -2.25 -7.39
C ALA A 149 11.24 -1.67 -6.15
N SER A 150 9.97 -2.03 -5.89
CA SER A 150 9.25 -1.65 -4.66
C SER A 150 9.97 -2.15 -3.41
N GLN A 151 10.40 -3.42 -3.39
CA GLN A 151 11.16 -3.97 -2.25
C GLN A 151 12.49 -3.27 -2.05
N LEU A 152 13.20 -2.96 -3.14
CA LEU A 152 14.47 -2.23 -3.09
C LEU A 152 14.28 -0.81 -2.56
N LEU A 153 13.28 -0.08 -3.06
CA LEU A 153 12.95 1.26 -2.59
C LEU A 153 12.49 1.24 -1.13
N THR A 154 11.70 0.23 -0.72
CA THR A 154 11.33 0.00 0.68
C THR A 154 12.56 -0.19 1.56
N LYS A 155 13.53 -0.98 1.12
CA LYS A 155 14.78 -1.16 1.83
C LYS A 155 15.52 0.18 2.01
N TYR A 156 15.69 0.94 0.95
CA TYR A 156 16.41 2.22 1.03
C TYR A 156 15.70 3.27 1.88
N ILE A 157 14.38 3.39 1.79
CA ILE A 157 13.64 4.34 2.61
C ILE A 157 13.69 3.96 4.10
N ASN A 158 13.70 2.64 4.42
CA ASN A 158 13.88 2.15 5.79
C ASN A 158 15.34 2.27 6.29
N GLN A 159 16.31 2.54 5.43
CA GLN A 159 17.65 2.93 5.83
C GLN A 159 17.77 4.41 6.18
N ILE A 160 16.90 5.26 5.60
CA ILE A 160 16.82 6.70 5.88
C ILE A 160 16.02 6.91 7.18
N PHE A 161 14.86 6.28 7.27
CA PHE A 161 13.98 6.33 8.45
C PHE A 161 14.08 4.99 9.18
N VAL A 162 14.99 4.94 10.15
CA VAL A 162 15.31 3.68 10.83
C VAL A 162 14.26 3.40 11.90
N VAL A 163 13.61 2.22 11.76
CA VAL A 163 12.66 1.69 12.73
C VAL A 163 13.18 0.34 13.21
N THR A 164 13.34 0.19 14.52
CA THR A 164 13.86 -1.03 15.12
C THR A 164 12.86 -1.64 16.10
N ARG A 165 12.83 -2.96 16.17
CA ARG A 165 12.13 -3.72 17.21
C ARG A 165 13.12 -4.19 18.25
N GLU A 166 12.64 -4.35 19.48
CA GLU A 166 13.45 -4.93 20.54
C GLU A 166 13.97 -6.32 20.15
N VAL A 167 15.29 -6.50 20.26
CA VAL A 167 15.95 -7.79 20.07
C VAL A 167 16.76 -8.10 21.32
N ARG A 168 16.56 -9.31 21.86
CA ARG A 168 17.33 -9.82 23.00
C ARG A 168 18.14 -11.03 22.58
N ASP A 169 19.31 -11.18 23.18
CA ASP A 169 20.14 -12.35 23.00
C ASP A 169 19.42 -13.59 23.59
N PRO A 170 19.23 -14.68 22.81
CA PRO A 170 18.51 -15.86 23.26
C PRO A 170 19.17 -16.59 24.43
N ALA A 171 20.50 -16.50 24.58
CA ALA A 171 21.26 -17.19 25.61
C ALA A 171 21.33 -16.38 26.92
N THR A 172 21.51 -15.06 26.83
CA THR A 172 21.76 -14.19 27.99
C THR A 172 20.58 -13.33 28.38
N ASN A 173 19.54 -13.28 27.53
CA ASN A 173 18.40 -12.35 27.63
C ASN A 173 18.81 -10.87 27.68
N ALA A 174 20.05 -10.54 27.35
CA ALA A 174 20.55 -9.18 27.30
C ALA A 174 19.94 -8.42 26.10
N LEU A 175 19.60 -7.16 26.31
CA LEU A 175 19.10 -6.29 25.27
C LEU A 175 20.20 -6.02 24.23
N THR A 176 20.00 -6.46 22.98
CA THR A 176 20.95 -6.25 21.88
C THR A 176 20.56 -5.05 21.01
N VAL A 177 19.28 -4.91 20.72
CA VAL A 177 18.73 -3.76 19.97
C VAL A 177 17.51 -3.23 20.73
N PRO A 178 17.47 -1.95 21.10
CA PRO A 178 16.27 -1.35 21.68
C PRO A 178 15.19 -1.15 20.62
N ALA A 179 13.91 -1.16 21.03
CA ALA A 179 12.82 -0.73 20.18
C ALA A 179 12.91 0.78 19.97
N ASP A 180 12.82 1.22 18.72
CA ASP A 180 12.75 2.64 18.35
C ASP A 180 11.78 2.84 17.20
N TYR A 181 10.66 3.50 17.48
CA TYR A 181 9.60 3.85 16.53
C TYR A 181 9.55 5.36 16.24
N SER A 182 10.53 6.14 16.73
CA SER A 182 10.51 7.60 16.64
C SER A 182 10.39 8.13 15.21
N GLN A 183 11.03 7.45 14.24
CA GLN A 183 11.02 7.85 12.84
C GLN A 183 9.89 7.22 12.01
N LEU A 184 9.02 6.40 12.63
CA LEU A 184 7.95 5.71 11.90
C LEU A 184 6.92 6.71 11.33
N GLY A 185 6.62 7.79 12.03
CA GLY A 185 5.71 8.83 11.54
C GLY A 185 6.22 9.51 10.28
N GLU A 186 7.51 9.85 10.24
CA GLU A 186 8.18 10.42 9.08
C GLU A 186 8.22 9.42 7.92
N LEU A 187 8.48 8.15 8.21
CA LEU A 187 8.41 7.05 7.23
C LEU A 187 7.00 6.93 6.60
N PHE A 188 5.94 6.98 7.40
CA PHE A 188 4.56 6.99 6.90
C PHE A 188 4.31 8.17 5.95
N ILE A 189 4.71 9.37 6.35
CA ILE A 189 4.55 10.59 5.54
C ILE A 189 5.34 10.48 4.24
N ALA A 190 6.60 10.05 4.30
CA ALA A 190 7.46 9.93 3.13
C ALA A 190 6.92 8.89 2.13
N VAL A 191 6.53 7.70 2.59
CA VAL A 191 5.94 6.65 1.73
C VAL A 191 4.64 7.14 1.09
N THR A 192 3.78 7.81 1.86
CA THR A 192 2.50 8.35 1.36
C THR A 192 2.75 9.45 0.33
N ALA A 193 3.69 10.36 0.57
CA ALA A 193 4.04 11.43 -0.37
C ALA A 193 4.62 10.88 -1.68
N ILE A 194 5.52 9.91 -1.61
CA ILE A 194 6.08 9.24 -2.79
C ILE A 194 4.95 8.50 -3.55
N GLY A 195 4.10 7.76 -2.83
CA GLY A 195 2.96 7.03 -3.39
C GLY A 195 1.93 7.93 -4.07
N LEU A 196 1.79 9.18 -3.64
CA LEU A 196 0.96 10.19 -4.28
C LEU A 196 1.66 10.83 -5.48
N LEU A 197 2.86 11.35 -5.28
CA LEU A 197 3.52 12.22 -6.25
C LEU A 197 4.05 11.43 -7.46
N ALA A 198 4.70 10.31 -7.27
CA ALA A 198 5.35 9.59 -8.36
C ALA A 198 4.36 9.06 -9.42
N PRO A 199 3.21 8.44 -9.08
CA PRO A 199 2.23 8.05 -10.09
C PRO A 199 1.58 9.25 -10.79
N LEU A 200 1.30 10.36 -10.07
CA LEU A 200 0.72 11.56 -10.68
C LEU A 200 1.69 12.25 -11.63
N ILE A 201 2.97 12.34 -11.26
CA ILE A 201 4.04 12.85 -12.14
C ILE A 201 4.16 11.96 -13.38
N ALA A 202 4.16 10.63 -13.22
CA ALA A 202 4.22 9.71 -14.36
C ALA A 202 3.02 9.89 -15.31
N ILE A 203 1.82 10.12 -14.78
CA ILE A 203 0.61 10.41 -15.58
C ILE A 203 0.79 11.73 -16.35
N ALA A 204 1.29 12.78 -15.69
CA ALA A 204 1.52 14.08 -16.31
C ALA A 204 2.56 13.97 -17.45
N LEU A 205 3.67 13.28 -17.22
CA LEU A 205 4.73 13.06 -18.23
C LEU A 205 4.21 12.30 -19.45
N VAL A 206 3.42 11.25 -19.24
CA VAL A 206 2.81 10.48 -20.36
C VAL A 206 1.84 11.33 -21.16
N ARG A 207 1.06 12.19 -20.51
CA ARG A 207 0.16 13.13 -21.22
C ARG A 207 0.93 14.15 -22.04
N LEU A 208 1.97 14.76 -21.48
CA LEU A 208 2.82 15.72 -22.18
C LEU A 208 3.52 15.10 -23.40
N ALA A 209 4.09 13.89 -23.24
CA ALA A 209 4.73 13.17 -24.36
C ALA A 209 3.75 12.85 -25.51
N ARG A 210 2.48 12.55 -25.21
CA ARG A 210 1.45 12.33 -26.23
C ARG A 210 1.05 13.61 -26.96
N LEU A 211 1.05 14.75 -26.29
CA LEU A 211 0.75 16.04 -26.92
C LEU A 211 1.88 16.52 -27.85
N GLN A 212 3.12 16.13 -27.57
CA GLN A 212 4.27 16.45 -28.41
C GLN A 212 4.41 15.54 -29.63
N SER A 213 3.73 14.40 -29.66
CA SER A 213 3.76 13.42 -30.76
C SER A 213 2.62 13.59 -31.76
N GLN A 214 1.73 14.56 -31.59
CA GLN A 214 0.68 15.03 -32.51
C GLN A 214 1.12 16.30 -33.23
#